data_726895d9f88f4aa7d3adaa6fef6fb750
#
_entry.id   726895d9f88f4aa7d3adaa6fef6fb750
#
_cell.length_a   1.000
_cell.length_b   1.000
_cell.length_c   1.000
_cell.angle_alpha   90.00
_cell.angle_beta   90.00
_cell.angle_gamma   90.00
#
_symmetry.space_group_name_H-M   'P 1'
#
loop_
_entity.id
_entity.type
_entity.pdbx_description
1 polymer ?
#
loop_
_entity_poly.entity_id
_entity_poly.type
_entity_poly.pdbx_seq_one_letter_code
_entity_poly.pdbx_strand_id
1 'polypeptide(L)'
;MTTTTTEVTFSTTTTGVGIITLNRPKALNSITNNMVTAMLQQLKQWQNDKATSVIVFKGSGEKGFCAGGDIKTLASAKEGDEQFNNAKQFFVDEYELDLLLANYSKPIVSLLNGVVMGGGVGLTQGTSHRIITQNTKWAMPEMNIAFFPDVGGVHFLNQAPGYTGMYLALTAKTIRAADILYIGAADFYVEDLRVLEQKIVDYDWTTVEEADHKLDELIGSLAAVPPRGELAALQNDIDDTFHLYSVEDIVAKLRDRGDAFGDEHANILLSKSPVSLKVTHKYMLDYAHRSLEDTLNMDVVVAMNFLRNNDFYEGVDAVLIKKHQSPNYDYPTLEEVDDELVDSYFKA
;
A
#
# COMPACT_ATOMS: atom_id res chain seq x y z
N MET A 1 22.00 -17.75 -8.84
CA MET A 1 22.60 -17.63 -7.49
C MET A 1 21.44 -17.38 -6.54
N THR A 2 21.23 -18.23 -5.56
CA THR A 2 20.20 -18.01 -4.52
C THR A 2 20.66 -16.86 -3.63
N THR A 3 19.94 -15.74 -3.69
CA THR A 3 20.22 -14.59 -2.81
C THR A 3 19.78 -14.98 -1.40
N THR A 4 20.73 -15.34 -0.53
CA THR A 4 20.43 -15.63 0.86
C THR A 4 20.41 -14.32 1.62
N THR A 5 19.22 -13.84 1.98
CA THR A 5 19.05 -12.67 2.86
C THR A 5 18.45 -13.11 4.19
N THR A 6 18.80 -12.45 5.27
CA THR A 6 18.16 -12.62 6.60
C THR A 6 16.97 -11.66 6.79
N GLU A 7 16.76 -10.73 5.84
CA GLU A 7 15.74 -9.69 5.92
C GLU A 7 14.32 -10.20 5.59
N VAL A 8 14.24 -11.33 4.88
CA VAL A 8 13.03 -12.13 4.69
C VAL A 8 13.40 -13.60 4.87
N THR A 9 12.55 -14.37 5.52
CA THR A 9 12.76 -15.78 5.75
C THR A 9 11.63 -16.62 5.18
N PHE A 10 11.98 -17.83 4.75
CA PHE A 10 11.05 -18.78 4.15
C PHE A 10 11.14 -20.11 4.86
N SER A 11 10.00 -20.73 5.10
CA SER A 11 9.92 -22.09 5.61
C SER A 11 8.73 -22.82 5.01
N THR A 12 8.79 -24.14 4.98
CA THR A 12 7.67 -24.99 4.53
C THR A 12 7.41 -26.03 5.63
N THR A 13 6.14 -26.18 5.99
CA THR A 13 5.70 -27.20 6.95
C THR A 13 5.48 -28.54 6.27
N THR A 14 5.45 -29.63 7.04
CA THR A 14 5.05 -30.95 6.54
C THR A 14 3.57 -31.04 6.19
N THR A 15 2.78 -30.05 6.65
CA THR A 15 1.33 -29.92 6.40
C THR A 15 1.02 -29.15 5.11
N GLY A 16 2.02 -28.73 4.34
CA GLY A 16 1.82 -28.07 3.03
C GLY A 16 1.69 -26.55 3.10
N VAL A 17 2.13 -25.90 4.19
CA VAL A 17 2.13 -24.43 4.32
C VAL A 17 3.51 -23.87 4.04
N GLY A 18 3.62 -22.99 3.02
CA GLY A 18 4.75 -22.09 2.85
C GLY A 18 4.60 -20.86 3.72
N ILE A 19 5.63 -20.45 4.43
CA ILE A 19 5.58 -19.27 5.31
C ILE A 19 6.63 -18.25 4.84
N ILE A 20 6.17 -17.04 4.52
CA ILE A 20 7.01 -15.87 4.25
C ILE A 20 6.98 -14.99 5.50
N THR A 21 8.13 -14.66 6.04
CA THR A 21 8.23 -13.72 7.16
C THR A 21 9.18 -12.57 6.81
N LEU A 22 8.64 -11.35 6.69
CA LEU A 22 9.44 -10.13 6.60
C LEU A 22 10.19 -9.97 7.93
N ASN A 23 11.50 -9.83 7.90
CA ASN A 23 12.33 -9.95 9.10
C ASN A 23 13.27 -8.76 9.33
N ARG A 24 12.71 -7.55 9.26
CA ARG A 24 13.37 -6.28 9.63
C ARG A 24 12.56 -5.52 10.70
N PRO A 25 12.24 -6.12 11.87
CA PRO A 25 11.29 -5.52 12.83
C PRO A 25 11.73 -4.15 13.37
N LYS A 26 13.04 -3.87 13.42
CA LYS A 26 13.58 -2.55 13.81
C LYS A 26 13.29 -1.45 12.80
N ALA A 27 13.09 -1.81 11.53
CA ALA A 27 12.71 -0.92 10.44
C ALA A 27 11.24 -1.10 10.05
N LEU A 28 10.38 -1.62 10.94
CA LEU A 28 8.97 -1.94 10.67
C LEU A 28 8.81 -2.80 9.40
N ASN A 29 9.76 -3.70 9.16
CA ASN A 29 9.79 -4.61 8.01
C ASN A 29 9.77 -3.91 6.64
N SER A 30 10.33 -2.69 6.55
CA SER A 30 10.44 -1.98 5.27
C SER A 30 11.18 -2.81 4.22
N ILE A 31 10.72 -2.72 2.97
CA ILE A 31 11.10 -3.58 1.86
C ILE A 31 12.43 -3.11 1.26
N THR A 32 13.33 -4.05 0.99
CA THR A 32 14.61 -3.83 0.27
C THR A 32 14.63 -4.62 -1.03
N ASN A 33 15.52 -4.23 -1.97
CA ASN A 33 15.72 -4.98 -3.20
C ASN A 33 16.03 -6.47 -2.95
N ASN A 34 16.82 -6.77 -1.92
CA ASN A 34 17.15 -8.14 -1.56
C ASN A 34 15.90 -8.93 -1.14
N MET A 35 14.99 -8.29 -0.39
CA MET A 35 13.72 -8.92 0.01
C MET A 35 12.84 -9.19 -1.21
N VAL A 36 12.68 -8.21 -2.12
CA VAL A 36 11.89 -8.35 -3.35
C VAL A 36 12.42 -9.50 -4.20
N THR A 37 13.71 -9.49 -4.51
CA THR A 37 14.35 -10.53 -5.31
C THR A 37 14.17 -11.92 -4.67
N ALA A 38 14.37 -12.03 -3.36
CA ALA A 38 14.22 -13.30 -2.65
C ALA A 38 12.78 -13.81 -2.66
N MET A 39 11.79 -12.91 -2.46
CA MET A 39 10.36 -13.26 -2.51
C MET A 39 9.94 -13.71 -3.91
N LEU A 40 10.35 -12.99 -4.97
CA LEU A 40 10.09 -13.38 -6.36
C LEU A 40 10.63 -14.80 -6.66
N GLN A 41 11.87 -15.09 -6.25
CA GLN A 41 12.48 -16.40 -6.44
C GLN A 41 11.71 -17.50 -5.70
N GLN A 42 11.38 -17.28 -4.43
CA GLN A 42 10.71 -18.28 -3.61
C GLN A 42 9.28 -18.53 -4.06
N LEU A 43 8.53 -17.48 -4.41
CA LEU A 43 7.16 -17.62 -4.90
C LEU A 43 7.13 -18.39 -6.23
N LYS A 44 8.02 -18.07 -7.19
CA LYS A 44 8.16 -18.81 -8.45
C LYS A 44 8.51 -20.30 -8.22
N GLN A 45 9.29 -20.61 -7.18
CA GLN A 45 9.57 -21.99 -6.79
C GLN A 45 8.34 -22.68 -6.21
N TRP A 46 7.66 -22.06 -5.24
CA TRP A 46 6.47 -22.66 -4.59
C TRP A 46 5.27 -22.78 -5.52
N GLN A 47 5.16 -21.94 -6.54
CA GLN A 47 4.09 -22.02 -7.51
C GLN A 47 4.02 -23.41 -8.19
N ASN A 48 5.18 -24.01 -8.42
CA ASN A 48 5.31 -25.33 -9.08
C ASN A 48 5.53 -26.48 -8.08
N ASP A 49 5.72 -26.19 -6.79
CA ASP A 49 5.96 -27.21 -5.77
C ASP A 49 4.63 -27.81 -5.28
N LYS A 50 4.42 -29.09 -5.53
CA LYS A 50 3.21 -29.80 -5.09
C LYS A 50 3.14 -30.01 -3.57
N ALA A 51 4.26 -29.85 -2.86
CA ALA A 51 4.29 -29.97 -1.40
C ALA A 51 3.81 -28.70 -0.69
N THR A 52 3.69 -27.57 -1.42
CA THR A 52 3.19 -26.31 -0.88
C THR A 52 1.79 -26.03 -1.47
N SER A 53 0.77 -25.99 -0.64
CA SER A 53 -0.63 -25.78 -1.06
C SER A 53 -1.19 -24.40 -0.65
N VAL A 54 -0.73 -23.86 0.47
CA VAL A 54 -1.17 -22.58 1.04
C VAL A 54 0.05 -21.78 1.44
N ILE A 55 -0.01 -20.46 1.34
CA ILE A 55 1.06 -19.57 1.80
C ILE A 55 0.54 -18.69 2.94
N VAL A 56 1.31 -18.58 4.01
CA VAL A 56 1.11 -17.59 5.08
C VAL A 56 2.15 -16.49 4.89
N PHE A 57 1.71 -15.24 4.83
CA PHE A 57 2.55 -14.07 4.69
C PHE A 57 2.42 -13.17 5.92
N LYS A 58 3.54 -12.92 6.61
CA LYS A 58 3.55 -12.16 7.88
C LYS A 58 4.80 -11.30 8.05
N GLY A 59 4.71 -10.32 8.95
CA GLY A 59 5.84 -9.54 9.43
C GLY A 59 6.34 -10.04 10.80
N SER A 60 7.64 -9.99 11.03
CA SER A 60 8.24 -10.28 12.34
C SER A 60 8.04 -9.10 13.30
N GLY A 61 7.93 -9.41 14.59
CA GLY A 61 7.69 -8.42 15.65
C GLY A 61 6.22 -8.04 15.77
N GLU A 62 5.93 -7.13 16.72
CA GLU A 62 4.54 -6.79 17.08
C GLU A 62 4.08 -5.44 16.51
N LYS A 63 5.00 -4.64 15.95
CA LYS A 63 4.71 -3.24 15.58
C LYS A 63 4.10 -3.06 14.19
N GLY A 64 4.34 -4.00 13.29
CA GLY A 64 3.83 -3.87 11.92
C GLY A 64 4.13 -5.07 11.05
N PHE A 65 3.24 -5.27 10.09
CA PHE A 65 3.47 -6.18 8.97
C PHE A 65 4.58 -5.60 8.08
N CYS A 66 4.37 -4.40 7.52
CA CYS A 66 5.32 -3.69 6.68
C CYS A 66 4.97 -2.19 6.58
N ALA A 67 5.97 -1.32 6.69
CA ALA A 67 5.81 0.13 6.58
C ALA A 67 6.07 0.69 5.16
N GLY A 68 6.22 -0.17 4.15
CA GLY A 68 6.50 0.21 2.77
C GLY A 68 7.96 0.04 2.36
N GLY A 69 8.32 0.58 1.21
CA GLY A 69 9.68 0.55 0.67
C GLY A 69 10.71 1.25 1.56
N ASP A 70 11.99 0.90 1.41
CA ASP A 70 13.08 1.61 2.11
C ASP A 70 13.33 2.98 1.46
N ILE A 71 12.55 3.99 1.89
CA ILE A 71 12.55 5.36 1.36
C ILE A 71 13.94 6.01 1.38
N LYS A 72 14.81 5.64 2.32
CA LYS A 72 16.18 6.18 2.37
C LYS A 72 16.99 5.76 1.16
N THR A 73 16.81 4.52 0.71
CA THR A 73 17.43 4.01 -0.51
C THR A 73 16.88 4.73 -1.74
N LEU A 74 15.58 4.96 -1.80
CA LEU A 74 14.94 5.70 -2.91
C LEU A 74 15.39 7.17 -2.94
N ALA A 75 15.53 7.81 -1.77
CA ALA A 75 16.00 9.19 -1.69
C ALA A 75 17.46 9.38 -2.15
N SER A 76 18.26 8.31 -2.21
CA SER A 76 19.62 8.38 -2.78
C SER A 76 19.64 8.54 -4.31
N ALA A 77 18.51 8.37 -4.99
CA ALA A 77 18.42 8.51 -6.45
C ALA A 77 18.93 9.86 -6.97
N LYS A 78 18.88 10.93 -6.15
CA LYS A 78 19.45 12.26 -6.48
C LYS A 78 20.98 12.29 -6.54
N GLU A 79 21.67 11.27 -6.02
CA GLU A 79 23.13 11.28 -5.91
C GLU A 79 23.84 10.96 -7.23
N GLY A 80 23.13 10.41 -8.21
CA GLY A 80 23.66 10.14 -9.56
C GLY A 80 22.92 9.05 -10.32
N ASP A 81 23.36 8.82 -11.56
CA ASP A 81 22.70 7.90 -12.49
C ASP A 81 22.63 6.45 -11.98
N GLU A 82 23.65 5.98 -11.28
CA GLU A 82 23.68 4.63 -10.72
C GLU A 82 22.59 4.47 -9.66
N GLN A 83 22.48 5.40 -8.73
CA GLN A 83 21.47 5.39 -7.66
C GLN A 83 20.05 5.56 -8.23
N PHE A 84 19.89 6.42 -9.25
CA PHE A 84 18.63 6.58 -9.96
C PHE A 84 18.19 5.27 -10.65
N ASN A 85 19.12 4.60 -11.35
CA ASN A 85 18.85 3.32 -12.00
C ASN A 85 18.55 2.22 -10.98
N ASN A 86 19.20 2.22 -9.81
CA ASN A 86 18.91 1.29 -8.72
C ASN A 86 17.51 1.51 -8.16
N ALA A 87 17.08 2.77 -7.98
CA ALA A 87 15.72 3.10 -7.56
C ALA A 87 14.67 2.66 -8.61
N LYS A 88 14.96 2.90 -9.90
CA LYS A 88 14.12 2.41 -11.00
C LYS A 88 13.96 0.88 -10.95
N GLN A 89 15.07 0.16 -10.78
CA GLN A 89 15.04 -1.30 -10.75
C GLN A 89 14.25 -1.80 -9.54
N PHE A 90 14.36 -1.10 -8.39
CA PHE A 90 13.56 -1.43 -7.22
C PHE A 90 12.06 -1.34 -7.51
N PHE A 91 11.57 -0.25 -8.09
CA PHE A 91 10.15 -0.12 -8.43
C PHE A 91 9.69 -1.17 -9.44
N VAL A 92 10.49 -1.44 -10.47
CA VAL A 92 10.17 -2.48 -11.47
C VAL A 92 10.02 -3.85 -10.80
N ASP A 93 10.98 -4.22 -9.95
CA ASP A 93 10.98 -5.52 -9.28
C ASP A 93 9.87 -5.63 -8.22
N GLU A 94 9.62 -4.55 -7.45
CA GLU A 94 8.55 -4.49 -6.46
C GLU A 94 7.18 -4.63 -7.12
N TYR A 95 6.92 -3.91 -8.21
CA TYR A 95 5.64 -3.98 -8.91
C TYR A 95 5.46 -5.31 -9.67
N GLU A 96 6.55 -5.96 -10.15
CA GLU A 96 6.49 -7.34 -10.63
C GLU A 96 6.07 -8.30 -9.50
N LEU A 97 6.58 -8.10 -8.29
CA LEU A 97 6.22 -8.90 -7.13
C LEU A 97 4.74 -8.70 -6.75
N ASP A 98 4.25 -7.47 -6.73
CA ASP A 98 2.85 -7.16 -6.41
C ASP A 98 1.91 -7.80 -7.44
N LEU A 99 2.25 -7.72 -8.73
CA LEU A 99 1.47 -8.36 -9.78
C LEU A 99 1.51 -9.90 -9.67
N LEU A 100 2.66 -10.48 -9.32
CA LEU A 100 2.78 -11.92 -9.07
C LEU A 100 1.91 -12.36 -7.90
N LEU A 101 1.91 -11.62 -6.79
CA LEU A 101 1.09 -11.90 -5.60
C LEU A 101 -0.40 -11.84 -5.92
N ALA A 102 -0.82 -10.83 -6.70
CA ALA A 102 -2.22 -10.67 -7.11
C ALA A 102 -2.73 -11.77 -8.06
N ASN A 103 -1.84 -12.36 -8.85
CA ASN A 103 -2.18 -13.43 -9.79
C ASN A 103 -1.68 -14.81 -9.33
N TYR A 104 -1.38 -14.96 -8.05
CA TYR A 104 -0.79 -16.20 -7.55
C TYR A 104 -1.80 -17.34 -7.55
N SER A 105 -1.39 -18.52 -8.06
CA SER A 105 -2.28 -19.65 -8.28
C SER A 105 -2.66 -20.44 -7.03
N LYS A 106 -2.01 -20.16 -5.91
CA LYS A 106 -2.30 -20.78 -4.61
C LYS A 106 -2.75 -19.72 -3.60
N PRO A 107 -3.63 -20.08 -2.66
CA PRO A 107 -4.08 -19.13 -1.64
C PRO A 107 -2.91 -18.55 -0.85
N ILE A 108 -2.96 -17.23 -0.63
CA ILE A 108 -2.03 -16.50 0.22
C ILE A 108 -2.82 -15.83 1.34
N VAL A 109 -2.54 -16.22 2.58
CA VAL A 109 -3.13 -15.63 3.79
C VAL A 109 -2.18 -14.60 4.36
N SER A 110 -2.52 -13.32 4.22
CA SER A 110 -1.74 -12.19 4.74
C SER A 110 -2.20 -11.83 6.15
N LEU A 111 -1.30 -12.02 7.13
CA LEU A 111 -1.55 -11.73 8.55
C LEU A 111 -1.11 -10.29 8.86
N LEU A 112 -2.04 -9.35 8.79
CA LEU A 112 -1.79 -7.90 8.81
C LEU A 112 -1.83 -7.32 10.22
N ASN A 113 -0.78 -7.53 11.00
CA ASN A 113 -0.68 -6.95 12.34
C ASN A 113 0.02 -5.59 12.33
N GLY A 114 -0.48 -4.62 13.12
CA GLY A 114 0.15 -3.31 13.29
C GLY A 114 0.19 -2.48 11.99
N VAL A 115 1.35 -1.90 11.66
CA VAL A 115 1.51 -1.03 10.50
C VAL A 115 1.48 -1.82 9.18
N VAL A 116 0.63 -1.38 8.24
CA VAL A 116 0.53 -1.87 6.85
C VAL A 116 0.41 -0.63 5.96
N MET A 117 1.50 -0.22 5.34
CA MET A 117 1.54 1.08 4.64
C MET A 117 2.36 1.00 3.35
N GLY A 118 1.97 1.78 2.34
CA GLY A 118 2.71 1.90 1.08
C GLY A 118 2.99 0.57 0.42
N GLY A 119 4.25 0.24 0.10
CA GLY A 119 4.63 -1.07 -0.44
C GLY A 119 4.16 -2.26 0.41
N GLY A 120 3.92 -2.08 1.73
CA GLY A 120 3.28 -3.11 2.57
C GLY A 120 1.82 -3.38 2.19
N VAL A 121 1.12 -2.37 1.67
CA VAL A 121 -0.21 -2.52 1.06
C VAL A 121 -0.06 -3.26 -0.26
N GLY A 122 0.86 -2.84 -1.15
CA GLY A 122 1.12 -3.49 -2.43
C GLY A 122 1.33 -4.99 -2.30
N LEU A 123 2.21 -5.42 -1.39
CA LEU A 123 2.48 -6.84 -1.11
C LEU A 123 1.24 -7.67 -0.74
N THR A 124 0.16 -7.05 -0.28
CA THR A 124 -0.97 -7.78 0.29
C THR A 124 -2.30 -7.51 -0.37
N GLN A 125 -2.45 -6.39 -1.05
CA GLN A 125 -3.76 -5.97 -1.56
C GLN A 125 -4.34 -6.94 -2.61
N GLY A 126 -3.48 -7.62 -3.36
CA GLY A 126 -3.87 -8.64 -4.31
C GLY A 126 -3.91 -10.08 -3.76
N THR A 127 -3.57 -10.32 -2.48
CA THR A 127 -3.59 -11.67 -1.91
C THR A 127 -5.02 -12.16 -1.61
N SER A 128 -5.21 -13.48 -1.57
CA SER A 128 -6.56 -14.07 -1.49
C SER A 128 -7.27 -13.84 -0.16
N HIS A 129 -6.52 -13.81 0.96
CA HIS A 129 -7.09 -13.66 2.30
C HIS A 129 -6.28 -12.65 3.10
N ARG A 130 -6.85 -11.49 3.35
CA ARG A 130 -6.22 -10.39 4.12
C ARG A 130 -6.86 -10.29 5.49
N ILE A 131 -6.09 -10.62 6.53
CA ILE A 131 -6.59 -10.77 7.89
C ILE A 131 -6.04 -9.65 8.77
N ILE A 132 -6.92 -8.89 9.38
CA ILE A 132 -6.59 -7.75 10.24
C ILE A 132 -7.00 -7.97 11.70
N THR A 133 -6.44 -7.14 12.57
CA THR A 133 -6.80 -7.04 13.99
C THR A 133 -7.13 -5.59 14.36
N GLN A 134 -7.54 -5.38 15.61
CA GLN A 134 -7.72 -4.02 16.14
C GLN A 134 -6.43 -3.16 16.12
N ASN A 135 -5.26 -3.80 16.09
CA ASN A 135 -3.96 -3.12 16.06
C ASN A 135 -3.55 -2.68 14.65
N THR A 136 -4.22 -3.19 13.62
CA THR A 136 -3.89 -2.87 12.23
C THR A 136 -4.11 -1.39 11.93
N LYS A 137 -3.08 -0.78 11.34
CA LYS A 137 -3.05 0.62 10.88
C LYS A 137 -2.70 0.60 9.41
N TRP A 138 -3.67 0.88 8.59
CA TRP A 138 -3.53 0.85 7.15
C TRP A 138 -3.52 2.26 6.57
N ALA A 139 -2.63 2.54 5.63
CA ALA A 139 -2.60 3.79 4.86
C ALA A 139 -1.79 3.65 3.58
N MET A 140 -2.09 4.53 2.60
CA MET A 140 -1.18 4.93 1.53
C MET A 140 -0.63 6.33 1.90
N PRO A 141 0.51 6.40 2.62
CA PRO A 141 0.97 7.65 3.22
C PRO A 141 1.88 8.48 2.31
N GLU A 142 2.04 8.11 1.05
CA GLU A 142 2.99 8.63 0.07
C GLU A 142 2.83 10.14 -0.13
N MET A 143 1.59 10.63 -0.07
CA MET A 143 1.27 12.07 -0.14
C MET A 143 2.01 12.90 0.91
N ASN A 144 2.33 12.31 2.07
CA ASN A 144 3.07 12.99 3.13
C ASN A 144 4.55 13.28 2.78
N ILE A 145 5.08 12.57 1.80
CA ILE A 145 6.47 12.72 1.33
C ILE A 145 6.54 13.26 -0.10
N ALA A 146 5.48 13.95 -0.52
CA ALA A 146 5.35 14.52 -1.86
C ALA A 146 5.54 13.46 -2.96
N PHE A 147 4.87 12.31 -2.80
CA PHE A 147 4.79 11.24 -3.76
C PHE A 147 3.31 10.93 -4.07
N PHE A 148 2.99 9.82 -4.66
CA PHE A 148 1.63 9.39 -4.98
C PHE A 148 1.39 7.97 -4.43
N PRO A 149 0.13 7.52 -4.23
CA PRO A 149 -0.19 6.12 -3.91
C PRO A 149 0.18 5.21 -5.08
N ASP A 150 1.38 4.62 -5.03
CA ASP A 150 1.92 3.66 -5.99
C ASP A 150 1.51 2.20 -5.66
N VAL A 151 2.26 1.22 -6.09
CA VAL A 151 2.04 -0.23 -5.85
C VAL A 151 0.63 -0.71 -6.22
N GLY A 152 0.06 -0.16 -7.29
CA GLY A 152 -1.33 -0.41 -7.68
C GLY A 152 -2.35 0.29 -6.79
N GLY A 153 -1.93 1.23 -5.93
CA GLY A 153 -2.78 1.93 -4.99
C GLY A 153 -3.97 2.62 -5.66
N VAL A 154 -3.75 3.25 -6.81
CA VAL A 154 -4.82 3.87 -7.61
C VAL A 154 -5.88 2.85 -8.04
N HIS A 155 -5.48 1.64 -8.46
CA HIS A 155 -6.41 0.57 -8.81
C HIS A 155 -7.26 0.13 -7.62
N PHE A 156 -6.63 -0.14 -6.48
CA PHE A 156 -7.33 -0.63 -5.29
C PHE A 156 -8.20 0.45 -4.63
N LEU A 157 -7.72 1.68 -4.53
CA LEU A 157 -8.46 2.79 -3.94
C LEU A 157 -9.73 3.13 -4.75
N ASN A 158 -9.69 3.03 -6.08
CA ASN A 158 -10.87 3.23 -6.91
C ASN A 158 -11.96 2.16 -6.73
N GLN A 159 -11.68 1.06 -6.03
CA GLN A 159 -12.69 0.04 -5.68
C GLN A 159 -13.40 0.35 -4.35
N ALA A 160 -12.91 1.32 -3.58
CA ALA A 160 -13.55 1.74 -2.34
C ALA A 160 -14.93 2.39 -2.59
N PRO A 161 -15.86 2.36 -1.60
CA PRO A 161 -17.19 2.95 -1.76
C PRO A 161 -17.14 4.45 -2.10
N GLY A 162 -17.93 4.86 -3.10
CA GLY A 162 -18.04 6.26 -3.52
C GLY A 162 -16.69 6.90 -3.83
N TYR A 163 -16.43 8.07 -3.26
CA TYR A 163 -15.16 8.78 -3.41
C TYR A 163 -14.19 8.58 -2.23
N THR A 164 -14.42 7.57 -1.39
CA THR A 164 -13.55 7.25 -0.24
C THR A 164 -12.11 6.97 -0.68
N GLY A 165 -11.90 6.33 -1.84
CA GLY A 165 -10.57 6.09 -2.39
C GLY A 165 -9.83 7.38 -2.71
N MET A 166 -10.47 8.33 -3.39
CA MET A 166 -9.92 9.67 -3.67
C MET A 166 -9.58 10.41 -2.37
N TYR A 167 -10.50 10.37 -1.40
CA TYR A 167 -10.28 10.94 -0.07
C TYR A 167 -9.02 10.39 0.61
N LEU A 168 -8.86 9.06 0.64
CA LEU A 168 -7.69 8.42 1.26
C LEU A 168 -6.41 8.72 0.49
N ALA A 169 -6.46 8.71 -0.86
CA ALA A 169 -5.32 9.03 -1.71
C ALA A 169 -4.76 10.43 -1.45
N LEU A 170 -5.64 11.45 -1.38
CA LEU A 170 -5.23 12.83 -1.23
C LEU A 170 -4.89 13.22 0.22
N THR A 171 -5.56 12.63 1.21
CA THR A 171 -5.34 12.95 2.63
C THR A 171 -4.22 12.14 3.28
N ALA A 172 -3.85 10.99 2.72
CA ALA A 172 -2.97 10.01 3.36
C ALA A 172 -3.45 9.56 4.75
N LYS A 173 -4.78 9.55 4.97
CA LYS A 173 -5.36 9.20 6.27
C LYS A 173 -5.06 7.76 6.63
N THR A 174 -4.60 7.56 7.87
CA THR A 174 -4.48 6.21 8.44
C THR A 174 -5.83 5.74 8.97
N ILE A 175 -6.26 4.57 8.52
CA ILE A 175 -7.51 3.93 8.92
C ILE A 175 -7.27 2.64 9.73
N ARG A 176 -8.33 2.13 10.36
CA ARG A 176 -8.25 0.97 11.26
C ARG A 176 -9.39 -0.01 11.00
N ALA A 177 -9.23 -1.19 11.50
CA ALA A 177 -10.14 -2.35 11.51
C ALA A 177 -11.42 -2.22 10.67
N ALA A 178 -12.49 -1.60 11.19
CA ALA A 178 -13.76 -1.51 10.50
C ALA A 178 -13.70 -0.69 9.21
N ASP A 179 -12.89 0.38 9.20
CA ASP A 179 -12.70 1.21 8.00
C ASP A 179 -11.89 0.48 6.93
N ILE A 180 -10.92 -0.37 7.33
CA ILE A 180 -10.14 -1.21 6.40
C ILE A 180 -11.07 -2.23 5.71
N LEU A 181 -11.97 -2.87 6.46
CA LEU A 181 -13.00 -3.75 5.89
C LEU A 181 -13.98 -2.98 5.01
N TYR A 182 -14.38 -1.77 5.45
CA TYR A 182 -15.33 -0.94 4.73
C TYR A 182 -14.88 -0.57 3.32
N ILE A 183 -13.57 -0.29 3.15
CA ILE A 183 -13.00 0.03 1.84
C ILE A 183 -12.58 -1.21 1.03
N GLY A 184 -12.80 -2.42 1.55
CA GLY A 184 -12.40 -3.67 0.90
C GLY A 184 -10.89 -3.92 0.91
N ALA A 185 -10.12 -3.26 1.79
CA ALA A 185 -8.68 -3.46 1.92
C ALA A 185 -8.29 -4.67 2.78
N ALA A 186 -9.26 -5.33 3.42
CA ALA A 186 -9.11 -6.62 4.10
C ALA A 186 -10.42 -7.41 4.00
N ASP A 187 -10.32 -8.74 4.27
CA ASP A 187 -11.42 -9.68 4.11
C ASP A 187 -11.99 -10.11 5.47
N PHE A 188 -11.14 -10.29 6.47
CA PHE A 188 -11.54 -10.76 7.80
C PHE A 188 -10.87 -9.97 8.92
N TYR A 189 -11.64 -9.77 9.98
CA TYR A 189 -11.13 -9.30 11.27
C TYR A 189 -11.11 -10.45 12.28
N VAL A 190 -9.98 -10.66 12.95
CA VAL A 190 -9.83 -11.63 14.04
C VAL A 190 -9.20 -10.96 15.26
N GLU A 191 -9.42 -11.53 16.43
CA GLU A 191 -8.88 -10.99 17.69
C GLU A 191 -7.39 -11.35 17.88
N ASP A 192 -6.98 -12.57 17.49
CA ASP A 192 -5.60 -13.05 17.64
C ASP A 192 -5.12 -13.81 16.40
N LEU A 193 -4.18 -13.17 15.66
CA LEU A 193 -3.55 -13.75 14.48
C LEU A 193 -2.70 -15.00 14.80
N ARG A 194 -2.17 -15.13 16.00
CA ARG A 194 -1.33 -16.28 16.38
C ARG A 194 -2.18 -17.54 16.47
N VAL A 195 -3.40 -17.42 17.00
CA VAL A 195 -4.36 -18.54 17.05
C VAL A 195 -4.74 -18.98 15.64
N LEU A 196 -4.99 -18.03 14.75
CA LEU A 196 -5.31 -18.31 13.36
C LEU A 196 -4.11 -18.94 12.63
N GLU A 197 -2.91 -18.37 12.76
CA GLU A 197 -1.68 -18.91 12.16
C GLU A 197 -1.46 -20.35 12.59
N GLN A 198 -1.58 -20.64 13.89
CA GLN A 198 -1.37 -21.99 14.41
C GLN A 198 -2.39 -22.98 13.80
N LYS A 199 -3.66 -22.59 13.72
CA LYS A 199 -4.69 -23.45 13.08
C LYS A 199 -4.41 -23.72 11.62
N ILE A 200 -3.92 -22.71 10.87
CA ILE A 200 -3.54 -22.88 9.46
C ILE A 200 -2.34 -23.83 9.35
N VAL A 201 -1.31 -23.63 10.18
CA VAL A 201 -0.07 -24.43 10.15
C VAL A 201 -0.31 -25.90 10.56
N ASP A 202 -1.20 -26.13 11.53
CA ASP A 202 -1.51 -27.48 12.03
C ASP A 202 -2.43 -28.28 11.10
N TYR A 203 -3.16 -27.63 10.21
CA TYR A 203 -4.07 -28.30 9.31
C TYR A 203 -3.29 -28.94 8.14
N ASP A 204 -3.65 -30.18 7.75
CA ASP A 204 -3.02 -30.89 6.64
C ASP A 204 -3.61 -30.45 5.29
N TRP A 205 -2.90 -29.59 4.59
CA TRP A 205 -3.27 -29.06 3.28
C TRP A 205 -2.86 -29.94 2.10
N THR A 206 -2.07 -30.99 2.36
CA THR A 206 -1.52 -31.85 1.28
C THR A 206 -2.59 -32.67 0.56
N THR A 207 -3.77 -32.83 1.17
CA THR A 207 -4.89 -33.62 0.67
C THR A 207 -6.11 -32.78 0.30
N VAL A 208 -6.02 -31.44 0.40
CA VAL A 208 -7.14 -30.52 0.17
C VAL A 208 -7.19 -30.11 -1.30
N GLU A 209 -8.31 -30.36 -1.96
CA GLU A 209 -8.53 -29.97 -3.37
C GLU A 209 -8.96 -28.50 -3.51
N GLU A 210 -9.78 -27.99 -2.59
CA GLU A 210 -10.32 -26.62 -2.58
C GLU A 210 -9.79 -25.83 -1.36
N ALA A 211 -8.51 -25.46 -1.42
CA ALA A 211 -7.82 -24.84 -0.29
C ALA A 211 -8.43 -23.47 0.09
N ASP A 212 -8.90 -22.66 -0.88
CA ASP A 212 -9.56 -21.38 -0.63
C ASP A 212 -10.81 -21.56 0.22
N HIS A 213 -11.71 -22.45 -0.17
CA HIS A 213 -12.95 -22.73 0.58
C HIS A 213 -12.65 -23.22 2.00
N LYS A 214 -11.63 -24.07 2.16
CA LYS A 214 -11.26 -24.55 3.49
C LYS A 214 -10.63 -23.47 4.36
N LEU A 215 -9.89 -22.55 3.78
CA LEU A 215 -9.39 -21.36 4.47
C LEU A 215 -10.54 -20.47 4.93
N ASP A 216 -11.52 -20.19 4.07
CA ASP A 216 -12.71 -19.41 4.41
C ASP A 216 -13.44 -19.99 5.63
N GLU A 217 -13.66 -21.32 5.69
CA GLU A 217 -14.27 -21.99 6.84
C GLU A 217 -13.43 -21.81 8.11
N LEU A 218 -12.10 -22.02 8.01
CA LEU A 218 -11.20 -21.98 9.15
C LEU A 218 -11.09 -20.55 9.69
N ILE A 219 -10.90 -19.56 8.82
CA ILE A 219 -10.81 -18.14 9.17
C ILE A 219 -12.15 -17.65 9.68
N GLY A 220 -13.25 -17.99 9.00
CA GLY A 220 -14.60 -17.63 9.41
C GLY A 220 -14.96 -18.13 10.82
N SER A 221 -14.42 -19.29 11.23
CA SER A 221 -14.61 -19.82 12.60
C SER A 221 -14.00 -18.95 13.70
N LEU A 222 -13.06 -18.05 13.36
CA LEU A 222 -12.37 -17.12 14.26
C LEU A 222 -12.73 -15.66 13.98
N ALA A 223 -13.47 -15.39 12.90
CA ALA A 223 -13.87 -14.04 12.53
C ALA A 223 -14.72 -13.40 13.63
N ALA A 224 -14.47 -12.12 13.88
CA ALA A 224 -15.16 -11.32 14.86
C ALA A 224 -15.62 -9.98 14.26
N VAL A 225 -16.41 -9.23 14.99
CA VAL A 225 -16.86 -7.89 14.57
C VAL A 225 -15.88 -6.86 15.13
N PRO A 226 -15.27 -6.04 14.26
CA PRO A 226 -14.35 -5.00 14.73
C PRO A 226 -15.09 -3.87 15.47
N PRO A 227 -14.39 -3.05 16.27
CA PRO A 227 -14.92 -1.80 16.79
C PRO A 227 -15.41 -0.90 15.64
N ARG A 228 -16.41 -0.04 15.91
CA ARG A 228 -17.00 0.86 14.91
C ARG A 228 -15.95 1.76 14.25
N GLY A 229 -16.00 1.86 12.92
CA GLY A 229 -15.19 2.77 12.12
C GLY A 229 -15.80 4.16 11.94
N GLU A 230 -15.10 5.04 11.27
CA GLU A 230 -15.49 6.43 11.03
C GLU A 230 -15.98 6.65 9.58
N LEU A 231 -15.36 5.97 8.60
CA LEU A 231 -15.56 6.26 7.16
C LEU A 231 -17.00 6.10 6.71
N ALA A 232 -17.69 5.05 7.16
CA ALA A 232 -19.08 4.83 6.80
C ALA A 232 -20.00 5.98 7.26
N ALA A 233 -19.69 6.64 8.39
CA ALA A 233 -20.42 7.80 8.87
C ALA A 233 -20.08 9.08 8.10
N LEU A 234 -18.88 9.15 7.52
CA LEU A 234 -18.39 10.30 6.75
C LEU A 234 -18.69 10.17 5.24
N GLN A 235 -19.27 9.06 4.78
CA GLN A 235 -19.42 8.76 3.35
C GLN A 235 -20.10 9.91 2.58
N ASN A 236 -21.19 10.46 3.10
CA ASN A 236 -21.91 11.54 2.42
C ASN A 236 -21.06 12.83 2.33
N ASP A 237 -20.31 13.16 3.36
CA ASP A 237 -19.41 14.33 3.38
C ASP A 237 -18.26 14.15 2.39
N ILE A 238 -17.71 12.93 2.32
CA ILE A 238 -16.66 12.55 1.40
C ILE A 238 -17.17 12.65 -0.04
N ASP A 239 -18.32 12.04 -0.32
CA ASP A 239 -18.90 12.01 -1.68
C ASP A 239 -19.26 13.41 -2.16
N ASP A 240 -19.87 14.26 -1.30
CA ASP A 240 -20.23 15.65 -1.64
C ASP A 240 -19.01 16.53 -1.94
N THR A 241 -17.81 16.11 -1.52
CA THR A 241 -16.60 16.92 -1.60
C THR A 241 -15.58 16.38 -2.60
N PHE A 242 -15.26 15.08 -2.53
CA PHE A 242 -14.13 14.49 -3.26
C PHE A 242 -14.49 13.98 -4.67
N HIS A 243 -15.73 14.19 -5.13
CA HIS A 243 -16.17 13.87 -6.50
C HIS A 243 -15.79 14.93 -7.54
N LEU A 244 -15.26 16.08 -7.13
CA LEU A 244 -14.99 17.23 -7.97
C LEU A 244 -13.80 17.00 -8.90
N TYR A 245 -13.79 17.73 -10.03
CA TYR A 245 -12.83 17.48 -11.12
C TYR A 245 -11.48 18.17 -10.96
N SER A 246 -11.30 18.99 -9.92
CA SER A 246 -10.01 19.62 -9.61
C SER A 246 -9.76 19.63 -8.10
N VAL A 247 -8.48 19.64 -7.72
CA VAL A 247 -8.07 19.77 -6.30
C VAL A 247 -8.48 21.14 -5.75
N GLU A 248 -8.41 22.18 -6.58
CA GLU A 248 -8.83 23.54 -6.25
C GLU A 248 -10.32 23.58 -5.88
N ASP A 249 -11.18 22.93 -6.67
CA ASP A 249 -12.62 22.84 -6.39
C ASP A 249 -12.89 22.05 -5.10
N ILE A 250 -12.15 20.96 -4.85
CA ILE A 250 -12.24 20.19 -3.60
C ILE A 250 -11.88 21.10 -2.40
N VAL A 251 -10.78 21.84 -2.46
CA VAL A 251 -10.35 22.75 -1.39
C VAL A 251 -11.36 23.87 -1.20
N ALA A 252 -11.86 24.48 -2.28
CA ALA A 252 -12.88 25.52 -2.20
C ALA A 252 -14.17 25.00 -1.57
N LYS A 253 -14.67 23.84 -1.99
CA LYS A 253 -15.85 23.18 -1.41
C LYS A 253 -15.68 22.86 0.07
N LEU A 254 -14.51 22.37 0.48
CA LEU A 254 -14.17 22.13 1.90
C LEU A 254 -14.24 23.43 2.71
N ARG A 255 -13.68 24.53 2.19
CA ARG A 255 -13.72 25.84 2.85
C ARG A 255 -15.14 26.41 2.95
N ASP A 256 -15.94 26.25 1.91
CA ASP A 256 -17.32 26.76 1.86
C ASP A 256 -18.27 26.04 2.83
N ARG A 257 -17.90 24.84 3.31
CA ARG A 257 -18.69 24.12 4.31
C ARG A 257 -18.78 24.87 5.64
N GLY A 258 -17.70 25.51 6.07
CA GLY A 258 -17.66 26.25 7.33
C GLY A 258 -17.87 25.38 8.58
N ASP A 259 -17.56 24.10 8.50
CA ASP A 259 -17.65 23.12 9.58
C ASP A 259 -16.28 22.48 9.88
N ALA A 260 -16.19 21.70 10.97
CA ALA A 260 -14.94 21.08 11.39
C ALA A 260 -14.36 20.12 10.35
N PHE A 261 -15.21 19.39 9.62
CA PHE A 261 -14.77 18.48 8.56
C PHE A 261 -14.10 19.26 7.42
N GLY A 262 -14.74 20.35 6.96
CA GLY A 262 -14.22 21.19 5.90
C GLY A 262 -12.88 21.84 6.27
N ASP A 263 -12.81 22.44 7.45
CA ASP A 263 -11.59 23.13 7.93
C ASP A 263 -10.42 22.15 8.11
N GLU A 264 -10.66 20.99 8.73
CA GLU A 264 -9.64 19.96 8.93
C GLU A 264 -9.06 19.49 7.60
N HIS A 265 -9.94 19.06 6.66
CA HIS A 265 -9.50 18.42 5.44
C HIS A 265 -8.92 19.41 4.42
N ALA A 266 -9.42 20.65 4.36
CA ALA A 266 -8.78 21.71 3.58
C ALA A 266 -7.35 21.98 4.07
N ASN A 267 -7.13 22.06 5.39
CA ASN A 267 -5.79 22.23 5.96
C ASN A 267 -4.87 21.03 5.68
N ILE A 268 -5.40 19.79 5.75
CA ILE A 268 -4.66 18.60 5.38
C ILE A 268 -4.19 18.69 3.93
N LEU A 269 -5.07 18.95 2.97
CA LEU A 269 -4.71 19.04 1.56
C LEU A 269 -3.69 20.16 1.32
N LEU A 270 -3.91 21.35 1.83
CA LEU A 270 -3.00 22.49 1.66
C LEU A 270 -1.63 22.31 2.35
N SER A 271 -1.46 21.29 3.18
CA SER A 271 -0.17 20.91 3.76
C SER A 271 0.67 19.98 2.87
N LYS A 272 0.09 19.46 1.79
CA LYS A 272 0.76 18.53 0.86
C LYS A 272 1.43 19.26 -0.29
N SER A 273 2.29 18.55 -1.04
CA SER A 273 2.81 19.09 -2.31
C SER A 273 1.66 19.29 -3.29
N PRO A 274 1.49 20.51 -3.85
CA PRO A 274 0.49 20.77 -4.88
C PRO A 274 0.65 19.87 -6.10
N VAL A 275 1.89 19.58 -6.50
CA VAL A 275 2.18 18.66 -7.60
C VAL A 275 1.67 17.26 -7.30
N SER A 276 2.00 16.72 -6.11
CA SER A 276 1.53 15.38 -5.70
C SER A 276 0.01 15.29 -5.66
N LEU A 277 -0.66 16.33 -5.15
CA LEU A 277 -2.13 16.39 -5.11
C LEU A 277 -2.73 16.31 -6.51
N LYS A 278 -2.28 17.18 -7.44
CA LYS A 278 -2.85 17.25 -8.80
C LYS A 278 -2.52 16.03 -9.63
N VAL A 279 -1.29 15.51 -9.55
CA VAL A 279 -0.90 14.26 -10.23
C VAL A 279 -1.72 13.08 -9.69
N THR A 280 -1.84 12.93 -8.37
CA THR A 280 -2.64 11.84 -7.78
C THR A 280 -4.11 11.95 -8.13
N HIS A 281 -4.70 13.15 -8.06
CA HIS A 281 -6.08 13.38 -8.43
C HIS A 281 -6.36 12.99 -9.89
N LYS A 282 -5.53 13.47 -10.83
CA LYS A 282 -5.63 13.09 -12.24
C LYS A 282 -5.48 11.58 -12.42
N TYR A 283 -4.50 10.97 -11.74
CA TYR A 283 -4.24 9.54 -11.85
C TYR A 283 -5.45 8.71 -11.37
N MET A 284 -6.05 9.08 -10.26
CA MET A 284 -7.28 8.44 -9.74
C MET A 284 -8.43 8.52 -10.75
N LEU A 285 -8.62 9.65 -11.45
CA LEU A 285 -9.66 9.81 -12.45
C LEU A 285 -9.37 9.00 -13.72
N ASP A 286 -8.17 9.14 -14.27
CA ASP A 286 -7.82 8.57 -15.58
C ASP A 286 -7.67 7.04 -15.53
N TYR A 287 -7.35 6.48 -14.36
CA TYR A 287 -7.11 5.05 -14.15
C TYR A 287 -8.21 4.33 -13.38
N ALA A 288 -9.36 4.97 -13.13
CA ALA A 288 -10.47 4.40 -12.37
C ALA A 288 -10.95 3.02 -12.86
N HIS A 289 -10.77 2.72 -14.15
CA HIS A 289 -11.22 1.47 -14.79
C HIS A 289 -10.09 0.70 -15.47
N ARG A 290 -8.83 1.02 -15.15
CA ARG A 290 -7.68 0.31 -15.69
C ARG A 290 -7.40 -0.96 -14.88
N SER A 291 -6.78 -1.93 -15.53
CA SER A 291 -6.32 -3.16 -14.87
C SER A 291 -5.21 -2.85 -13.84
N LEU A 292 -5.00 -3.77 -12.90
CA LEU A 292 -3.86 -3.67 -11.98
C LEU A 292 -2.53 -3.61 -12.74
N GLU A 293 -2.38 -4.44 -13.78
CA GLU A 293 -1.17 -4.47 -14.61
C GLU A 293 -0.93 -3.14 -15.34
N ASP A 294 -1.97 -2.54 -15.94
CA ASP A 294 -1.86 -1.21 -16.57
C ASP A 294 -1.48 -0.13 -15.54
N THR A 295 -2.04 -0.21 -14.33
CA THR A 295 -1.73 0.72 -13.24
C THR A 295 -0.28 0.56 -12.79
N LEU A 296 0.19 -0.65 -12.49
CA LEU A 296 1.57 -0.90 -12.07
C LEU A 296 2.59 -0.50 -13.14
N ASN A 297 2.28 -0.69 -14.43
CA ASN A 297 3.12 -0.22 -15.52
C ASN A 297 3.22 1.33 -15.55
N MET A 298 2.11 2.04 -15.30
CA MET A 298 2.11 3.50 -15.21
C MET A 298 2.76 3.99 -13.92
N ASP A 299 2.63 3.26 -12.81
CA ASP A 299 3.30 3.58 -11.53
C ASP A 299 4.82 3.73 -11.73
N VAL A 300 5.45 2.85 -12.54
CA VAL A 300 6.89 3.00 -12.89
C VAL A 300 7.16 4.35 -13.55
N VAL A 301 6.33 4.77 -14.51
CA VAL A 301 6.51 6.04 -15.23
C VAL A 301 6.36 7.22 -14.29
N VAL A 302 5.28 7.23 -13.51
CA VAL A 302 4.97 8.32 -12.57
C VAL A 302 6.04 8.40 -11.48
N ALA A 303 6.45 7.25 -10.90
CA ALA A 303 7.51 7.19 -9.89
C ALA A 303 8.83 7.78 -10.40
N MET A 304 9.24 7.42 -11.63
CA MET A 304 10.46 7.97 -12.23
C MET A 304 10.38 9.48 -12.43
N ASN A 305 9.21 10.02 -12.77
CA ASN A 305 9.04 11.46 -12.91
C ASN A 305 9.05 12.17 -11.55
N PHE A 306 8.49 11.58 -10.48
CA PHE A 306 8.66 12.10 -9.13
C PHE A 306 10.13 12.10 -8.68
N LEU A 307 10.91 11.05 -8.97
CA LEU A 307 12.35 11.01 -8.64
C LEU A 307 13.21 12.01 -9.41
N ARG A 308 12.71 12.60 -10.49
CA ARG A 308 13.39 13.69 -11.22
C ARG A 308 13.10 15.07 -10.63
N ASN A 309 12.13 15.19 -9.75
CA ASN A 309 11.66 16.45 -9.19
C ASN A 309 12.08 16.62 -7.73
N ASN A 310 12.30 17.87 -7.33
CA ASN A 310 12.80 18.20 -6.00
C ASN A 310 11.79 17.93 -4.88
N ASP A 311 10.49 18.07 -5.14
CA ASP A 311 9.44 17.97 -4.13
C ASP A 311 9.49 16.66 -3.35
N PHE A 312 9.76 15.52 -4.03
CA PHE A 312 9.92 14.23 -3.38
C PHE A 312 11.04 14.26 -2.33
N TYR A 313 12.20 14.80 -2.67
CA TYR A 313 13.34 14.86 -1.75
C TYR A 313 13.10 15.81 -0.59
N GLU A 314 12.46 16.95 -0.84
CA GLU A 314 12.04 17.88 0.21
C GLU A 314 11.01 17.25 1.16
N GLY A 315 10.04 16.51 0.62
CA GLY A 315 9.06 15.78 1.40
C GLY A 315 9.69 14.69 2.28
N VAL A 316 10.61 13.89 1.72
CA VAL A 316 11.37 12.87 2.46
C VAL A 316 12.22 13.50 3.56
N ASP A 317 12.94 14.56 3.25
CA ASP A 317 13.77 15.29 4.20
C ASP A 317 12.92 15.83 5.37
N ALA A 318 11.79 16.48 5.07
CA ALA A 318 10.92 17.08 6.08
C ALA A 318 10.33 16.03 7.04
N VAL A 319 9.85 14.90 6.50
CA VAL A 319 9.12 13.89 7.28
C VAL A 319 10.07 12.90 7.98
N LEU A 320 11.09 12.39 7.28
CA LEU A 320 11.89 11.26 7.76
C LEU A 320 13.24 11.66 8.34
N ILE A 321 13.83 12.76 7.89
CA ILE A 321 15.17 13.16 8.28
C ILE A 321 15.15 14.31 9.30
N LYS A 322 14.59 15.45 8.94
CA LYS A 322 14.57 16.67 9.78
C LYS A 322 13.39 16.73 10.74
N LYS A 323 12.29 16.05 10.45
CA LYS A 323 11.09 15.79 11.29
C LYS A 323 10.32 17.01 11.84
N HIS A 324 10.73 18.24 11.60
CA HIS A 324 10.10 19.45 12.15
C HIS A 324 10.18 20.67 11.21
N GLN A 325 10.60 20.50 9.96
CA GLN A 325 10.66 21.59 8.99
C GLN A 325 9.53 21.42 7.97
N SER A 326 8.89 22.53 7.61
CA SER A 326 8.00 22.55 6.46
C SER A 326 8.84 22.34 5.20
N PRO A 327 8.42 21.44 4.28
CA PRO A 327 9.12 21.26 3.01
C PRO A 327 9.06 22.55 2.17
N ASN A 328 10.09 22.78 1.38
CA ASN A 328 10.15 23.90 0.45
C ASN A 328 9.92 23.36 -0.98
N TYR A 329 8.65 23.22 -1.34
CA TYR A 329 8.25 22.71 -2.65
C TYR A 329 8.54 23.71 -3.76
N ASP A 330 8.87 23.22 -4.96
CA ASP A 330 9.17 24.05 -6.14
C ASP A 330 7.93 24.82 -6.61
N TYR A 331 6.73 24.26 -6.37
CA TYR A 331 5.43 24.86 -6.64
C TYR A 331 4.64 24.95 -5.34
N PRO A 332 4.71 26.08 -4.60
CA PRO A 332 4.13 26.18 -3.26
C PRO A 332 2.60 26.30 -3.23
N THR A 333 1.94 26.60 -4.35
CA THR A 333 0.47 26.71 -4.43
C THR A 333 -0.12 25.87 -5.55
N LEU A 334 -1.41 25.52 -5.45
CA LEU A 334 -2.11 24.77 -6.47
C LEU A 334 -2.15 25.50 -7.83
N GLU A 335 -2.30 26.82 -7.79
CA GLU A 335 -2.41 27.69 -8.97
C GLU A 335 -1.10 27.73 -9.79
N GLU A 336 0.03 27.44 -9.18
CA GLU A 336 1.34 27.41 -9.87
C GLU A 336 1.59 26.10 -10.61
N VAL A 337 0.79 25.06 -10.36
CA VAL A 337 0.88 23.75 -11.02
C VAL A 337 -0.13 23.71 -12.16
N ASP A 338 0.34 23.87 -13.39
CA ASP A 338 -0.50 23.80 -14.58
C ASP A 338 -0.71 22.35 -15.07
N ASP A 339 -1.67 22.18 -16.00
CA ASP A 339 -2.01 20.88 -16.55
C ASP A 339 -0.87 20.28 -17.38
N GLU A 340 -0.02 21.10 -18.01
CA GLU A 340 1.11 20.62 -18.82
C GLU A 340 2.17 19.95 -17.92
N LEU A 341 2.45 20.55 -16.76
CA LEU A 341 3.31 19.96 -15.74
C LEU A 341 2.73 18.65 -15.22
N VAL A 342 1.42 18.62 -14.88
CA VAL A 342 0.75 17.40 -14.41
C VAL A 342 0.81 16.30 -15.47
N ASP A 343 0.51 16.62 -16.73
CA ASP A 343 0.57 15.66 -17.85
C ASP A 343 1.97 15.11 -18.10
N SER A 344 3.01 15.87 -17.76
CA SER A 344 4.40 15.43 -17.91
C SER A 344 4.76 14.23 -17.04
N TYR A 345 4.08 14.04 -15.90
CA TYR A 345 4.30 12.90 -15.00
C TYR A 345 3.85 11.56 -15.57
N PHE A 346 2.97 11.58 -16.59
CA PHE A 346 2.44 10.38 -17.27
C PHE A 346 3.16 10.07 -18.59
N LYS A 347 4.26 10.79 -18.89
CA LYS A 347 5.09 10.59 -20.09
C LYS A 347 6.38 9.86 -19.73
N ALA A 348 6.74 8.82 -20.54
CA ALA A 348 7.93 8.01 -20.35
C ALA A 348 9.24 8.77 -20.73
#